data_30a13c3215be975adb84a171457e9b1e
#
_entry.id   30a13c3215be975adb84a171457e9b1e
#
_cell.length_a   1.000
_cell.length_b   1.000
_cell.length_c   1.000
_cell.angle_alpha   90.00
_cell.angle_beta   90.00
_cell.angle_gamma   90.00
#
_symmetry.space_group_name_H-M   'P 1'
#
loop_
_entity.id
_entity.type
_entity.pdbx_description
1 polymer ?
#
loop_
_entity_poly.entity_id
_entity_poly.type
_entity_poly.pdbx_seq_one_letter_code
_entity_poly.pdbx_strand_id
1 'polypeptide(L)'
;MRKVTIVFHDAGGGHRNAAEALKTVLEEQDYPWQVKLLNLQELLAPIDFAAKATGLRFQDGYNLLLRKGWTRITPQLLVLLRYTIRLHHGRIVRLLQKHWSEHSTHLVLSVIPHFNRCLAESIRKEMPGAAFVTLLTDLADYPPGFWMVRESEYIVCGSELAKQQALSMGHPRRRIFETSGMVLKPSFYRKPEIDRRQERLRLGLRPDLPTGIVMFGGHGSAAMLEIAKRVDRSPNRLQLIFLCGHNAALAEKLRALHMTKPSRIEGFTSEVPYFMSLADFFIGKPGPGSISEALQFGLPVIVEQNSRTMPQERYNGKWVTEKRVGLVVPDFSGIEPVLGQMLKPSTFEELRRNVVHYKNHAIYEVPSILDHVMTSKAMESWQTSSTWNSVDPFAGAAWAGLT
;
A
#
# COMPACT_ATOMS: atom_id res chain seq x y z
N MET A 1 -4.62 -11.11 -26.90
CA MET A 1 -4.01 -10.22 -25.88
C MET A 1 -4.74 -10.45 -24.58
N ARG A 2 -4.00 -10.76 -23.49
CA ARG A 2 -4.60 -10.95 -22.16
C ARG A 2 -5.10 -9.62 -21.60
N LYS A 3 -6.21 -9.63 -20.87
CA LYS A 3 -6.78 -8.44 -20.24
C LYS A 3 -6.62 -8.52 -18.72
N VAL A 4 -6.12 -7.48 -18.11
CA VAL A 4 -5.94 -7.35 -16.66
C VAL A 4 -6.67 -6.12 -16.16
N THR A 5 -7.51 -6.27 -15.14
CA THR A 5 -8.18 -5.15 -14.48
C THR A 5 -7.63 -4.98 -13.07
N ILE A 6 -7.04 -3.82 -12.77
CA ILE A 6 -6.55 -3.47 -11.44
C ILE A 6 -7.61 -2.62 -10.74
N VAL A 7 -8.15 -3.15 -9.64
CA VAL A 7 -9.19 -2.50 -8.84
C VAL A 7 -8.55 -1.70 -7.72
N PHE A 8 -8.84 -0.40 -7.68
CA PHE A 8 -8.34 0.52 -6.65
C PHE A 8 -9.44 1.44 -6.11
N HIS A 9 -9.11 2.24 -5.11
CA HIS A 9 -9.94 3.35 -4.62
C HIS A 9 -9.07 4.53 -4.16
N ASP A 10 -9.68 5.72 -4.03
CA ASP A 10 -9.01 6.98 -3.73
C ASP A 10 -8.93 7.34 -2.24
N ALA A 11 -8.92 6.35 -1.35
CA ALA A 11 -8.72 6.61 0.06
C ALA A 11 -7.22 6.61 0.42
N GLY A 12 -6.71 7.76 0.85
CA GLY A 12 -5.34 7.91 1.34
C GLY A 12 -4.21 7.87 0.31
N GLY A 13 -4.51 7.66 -0.99
CA GLY A 13 -3.54 7.72 -2.10
C GLY A 13 -2.67 6.47 -2.30
N GLY A 14 -2.45 5.62 -1.29
CA GLY A 14 -1.58 4.44 -1.40
C GLY A 14 -2.06 3.42 -2.44
N HIS A 15 -3.35 3.12 -2.45
CA HIS A 15 -3.95 2.14 -3.37
C HIS A 15 -3.90 2.60 -4.82
N ARG A 16 -4.22 3.88 -5.10
CA ARG A 16 -4.08 4.47 -6.43
C ARG A 16 -2.63 4.44 -6.90
N ASN A 17 -1.69 4.84 -6.04
CA ASN A 17 -0.26 4.82 -6.36
C ASN A 17 0.23 3.42 -6.72
N ALA A 18 -0.20 2.39 -6.00
CA ALA A 18 0.15 1.00 -6.30
C ALA A 18 -0.45 0.54 -7.64
N ALA A 19 -1.72 0.86 -7.91
CA ALA A 19 -2.40 0.51 -9.17
C ALA A 19 -1.74 1.18 -10.38
N GLU A 20 -1.46 2.49 -10.30
CA GLU A 20 -0.79 3.26 -11.35
C GLU A 20 0.64 2.77 -11.58
N ALA A 21 1.39 2.51 -10.50
CA ALA A 21 2.76 2.00 -10.59
C ALA A 21 2.82 0.65 -11.30
N LEU A 22 1.93 -0.28 -10.97
CA LEU A 22 1.85 -1.59 -11.61
C LEU A 22 1.46 -1.46 -13.09
N LYS A 23 0.48 -0.60 -13.41
CA LYS A 23 0.13 -0.34 -14.81
C LYS A 23 1.34 0.17 -15.59
N THR A 24 2.05 1.17 -15.07
CA THR A 24 3.24 1.74 -15.70
C THR A 24 4.30 0.67 -15.98
N VAL A 25 4.62 -0.19 -14.99
CA VAL A 25 5.64 -1.23 -15.17
C VAL A 25 5.19 -2.31 -16.16
N LEU A 26 3.92 -2.69 -16.15
CA LEU A 26 3.37 -3.66 -17.12
C LEU A 26 3.44 -3.13 -18.55
N GLU A 27 3.24 -1.82 -18.72
CA GLU A 27 3.36 -1.15 -20.03
C GLU A 27 4.84 -0.95 -20.43
N GLU A 28 5.72 -0.55 -19.48
CA GLU A 28 7.17 -0.35 -19.75
C GLU A 28 7.93 -1.67 -20.03
N GLN A 29 7.47 -2.79 -19.48
CA GLN A 29 8.10 -4.12 -19.70
C GLN A 29 7.50 -4.90 -20.88
N ASP A 30 6.70 -4.24 -21.71
CA ASP A 30 6.10 -4.81 -22.92
C ASP A 30 5.32 -6.12 -22.66
N TYR A 31 4.69 -6.25 -21.49
CA TYR A 31 3.77 -7.36 -21.29
C TYR A 31 2.64 -7.30 -22.32
N PRO A 32 2.33 -8.41 -23.02
CA PRO A 32 1.32 -8.43 -24.07
C PRO A 32 -0.11 -8.38 -23.48
N TRP A 33 -0.32 -7.47 -22.53
CA TRP A 33 -1.56 -7.34 -21.77
C TRP A 33 -2.21 -5.98 -21.96
N GLN A 34 -3.54 -5.97 -22.01
CA GLN A 34 -4.32 -4.76 -21.90
C GLN A 34 -4.63 -4.52 -20.43
N VAL A 35 -4.03 -3.50 -19.81
CA VAL A 35 -4.23 -3.15 -18.41
C VAL A 35 -5.26 -2.04 -18.29
N LYS A 36 -6.34 -2.30 -17.53
CA LYS A 36 -7.36 -1.31 -17.17
C LYS A 36 -7.32 -1.03 -15.66
N LEU A 37 -7.48 0.24 -15.29
CA LEU A 37 -7.68 0.66 -13.91
C LEU A 37 -9.18 0.82 -13.65
N LEU A 38 -9.69 0.24 -12.57
CA LEU A 38 -11.08 0.35 -12.15
C LEU A 38 -11.14 1.02 -10.77
N ASN A 39 -11.63 2.25 -10.73
CA ASN A 39 -11.96 2.91 -9.48
C ASN A 39 -13.28 2.35 -8.93
N LEU A 40 -13.20 1.50 -7.91
CA LEU A 40 -14.37 0.84 -7.34
C LEU A 40 -15.39 1.83 -6.79
N GLN A 41 -14.95 2.96 -6.26
CA GLN A 41 -15.85 3.97 -5.69
C GLN A 41 -16.74 4.63 -6.75
N GLU A 42 -16.20 4.87 -7.94
CA GLU A 42 -16.99 5.40 -9.07
C GLU A 42 -18.04 4.38 -9.51
N LEU A 43 -17.67 3.12 -9.59
CA LEU A 43 -18.61 2.04 -9.93
C LEU A 43 -19.73 1.91 -8.88
N LEU A 44 -19.41 2.08 -7.60
CA LEU A 44 -20.37 1.97 -6.49
C LEU A 44 -21.13 3.26 -6.19
N ALA A 45 -20.86 4.36 -6.87
CA ALA A 45 -21.53 5.65 -6.66
C ALA A 45 -23.08 5.55 -6.67
N PRO A 46 -23.73 4.71 -7.52
CA PRO A 46 -25.21 4.57 -7.51
C PRO A 46 -25.79 4.03 -6.20
N ILE A 47 -24.98 3.33 -5.39
CA ILE A 47 -25.39 2.77 -4.09
C ILE A 47 -24.69 3.43 -2.90
N ASP A 48 -23.99 4.55 -3.12
CA ASP A 48 -23.41 5.33 -2.01
C ASP A 48 -24.51 6.09 -1.26
N PHE A 49 -25.07 5.41 -0.23
CA PHE A 49 -26.12 5.97 0.60
C PHE A 49 -25.64 7.16 1.44
N ALA A 50 -24.36 7.21 1.80
CA ALA A 50 -23.80 8.35 2.51
C ALA A 50 -23.86 9.60 1.64
N ALA A 51 -23.51 9.49 0.36
CA ALA A 51 -23.65 10.59 -0.60
C ALA A 51 -25.10 11.04 -0.79
N LYS A 52 -26.03 10.08 -0.85
CA LYS A 52 -27.48 10.38 -0.99
C LYS A 52 -28.09 11.04 0.24
N ALA A 53 -27.64 10.67 1.45
CA ALA A 53 -28.17 11.17 2.71
C ALA A 53 -27.50 12.48 3.18
N THR A 54 -26.23 12.68 2.89
CA THR A 54 -25.43 13.78 3.45
C THR A 54 -24.80 14.70 2.40
N GLY A 55 -24.91 14.36 1.10
CA GLY A 55 -24.21 15.05 0.01
C GLY A 55 -22.69 14.79 -0.03
N LEU A 56 -22.14 14.05 0.93
CA LEU A 56 -20.72 13.74 1.05
C LEU A 56 -20.50 12.26 0.70
N ARG A 57 -19.65 11.97 -0.29
CA ARG A 57 -19.21 10.60 -0.56
C ARG A 57 -18.49 10.05 0.64
N PHE A 58 -18.63 8.76 0.90
CA PHE A 58 -17.99 8.10 2.04
C PHE A 58 -16.47 8.37 2.09
N GLN A 59 -15.80 8.39 0.93
CA GLN A 59 -14.37 8.73 0.81
C GLN A 59 -14.05 10.16 1.22
N ASP A 60 -14.93 11.13 0.92
CA ASP A 60 -14.71 12.54 1.24
C ASP A 60 -14.78 12.74 2.76
N GLY A 61 -15.73 12.04 3.41
CA GLY A 61 -15.82 11.95 4.86
C GLY A 61 -14.55 11.35 5.49
N TYR A 62 -14.09 10.23 4.97
CA TYR A 62 -12.85 9.57 5.42
C TYR A 62 -11.61 10.46 5.23
N ASN A 63 -11.44 11.03 4.04
CA ASN A 63 -10.33 11.94 3.75
C ASN A 63 -10.40 13.22 4.60
N LEU A 64 -11.60 13.75 4.88
CA LEU A 64 -11.78 14.89 5.78
C LEU A 64 -11.37 14.56 7.21
N LEU A 65 -11.70 13.38 7.70
CA LEU A 65 -11.29 12.90 9.04
C LEU A 65 -9.77 12.75 9.13
N LEU A 66 -9.14 12.22 8.08
CA LEU A 66 -7.67 12.13 8.00
C LEU A 66 -7.03 13.53 8.02
N ARG A 67 -7.57 14.49 7.25
CA ARG A 67 -7.09 15.89 7.23
C ARG A 67 -7.21 16.56 8.59
N LYS A 68 -8.31 16.31 9.32
CA LYS A 68 -8.53 16.87 10.67
C LYS A 68 -7.80 16.11 11.78
N GLY A 69 -7.11 15.00 11.47
CA GLY A 69 -6.42 14.18 12.48
C GLY A 69 -7.35 13.46 13.45
N TRP A 70 -8.64 13.29 13.10
CA TRP A 70 -9.66 12.64 13.94
C TRP A 70 -9.58 11.10 13.83
N THR A 71 -8.37 10.56 13.99
CA THR A 71 -8.12 9.13 13.87
C THR A 71 -8.70 8.28 15.01
N ARG A 72 -9.10 8.91 16.14
CA ARG A 72 -9.70 8.19 17.28
C ARG A 72 -11.01 7.47 16.95
N ILE A 73 -11.81 8.01 16.01
CA ILE A 73 -13.11 7.43 15.61
C ILE A 73 -12.96 6.47 14.42
N THR A 74 -11.78 6.33 13.86
CA THR A 74 -11.53 5.46 12.70
C THR A 74 -11.94 3.99 12.94
N PRO A 75 -11.65 3.36 14.11
CA PRO A 75 -12.09 1.99 14.37
C PRO A 75 -13.60 1.81 14.28
N GLN A 76 -14.38 2.74 14.84
CA GLN A 76 -15.85 2.68 14.79
C GLN A 76 -16.37 2.85 13.37
N LEU A 77 -15.76 3.77 12.61
CA LEU A 77 -16.10 3.98 11.19
C LEU A 77 -15.78 2.75 10.34
N LEU A 78 -14.66 2.07 10.60
CA LEU A 78 -14.34 0.82 9.91
C LEU A 78 -15.35 -0.29 10.22
N VAL A 79 -15.81 -0.39 11.46
CA VAL A 79 -16.90 -1.34 11.85
C VAL A 79 -18.18 -1.00 11.09
N LEU A 80 -18.57 0.28 11.08
CA LEU A 80 -19.76 0.75 10.35
C LEU A 80 -19.64 0.48 8.85
N LEU A 81 -18.49 0.76 8.25
CA LEU A 81 -18.23 0.46 6.85
C LEU A 81 -18.39 -1.04 6.54
N ARG A 82 -17.78 -1.90 7.36
CA ARG A 82 -17.90 -3.37 7.21
C ARG A 82 -19.35 -3.82 7.30
N TYR A 83 -20.11 -3.27 8.26
CA TYR A 83 -21.53 -3.56 8.41
C TYR A 83 -22.32 -3.11 7.18
N THR A 84 -22.09 -1.89 6.69
CA THR A 84 -22.74 -1.34 5.49
C THR A 84 -22.45 -2.18 4.25
N ILE A 85 -21.17 -2.58 4.03
CA ILE A 85 -20.80 -3.47 2.92
C ILE A 85 -21.53 -4.82 3.06
N ARG A 86 -21.61 -5.38 4.27
CA ARG A 86 -22.30 -6.64 4.53
C ARG A 86 -23.79 -6.56 4.24
N LEU A 87 -24.45 -5.47 4.68
CA LEU A 87 -25.87 -5.23 4.45
C LEU A 87 -26.20 -5.09 2.95
N HIS A 88 -25.31 -4.46 2.20
CA HIS A 88 -25.50 -4.18 0.78
C HIS A 88 -24.76 -5.17 -0.14
N HIS A 89 -24.20 -6.26 0.43
CA HIS A 89 -23.38 -7.22 -0.28
C HIS A 89 -23.98 -7.68 -1.62
N GLY A 90 -25.25 -8.13 -1.61
CA GLY A 90 -25.90 -8.61 -2.82
C GLY A 90 -26.13 -7.53 -3.90
N ARG A 91 -26.27 -6.26 -3.49
CA ARG A 91 -26.37 -5.14 -4.45
C ARG A 91 -25.01 -4.82 -5.06
N ILE A 92 -23.95 -4.83 -4.24
CA ILE A 92 -22.58 -4.62 -4.70
C ILE A 92 -22.20 -5.72 -5.69
N VAL A 93 -22.46 -6.99 -5.35
CA VAL A 93 -22.18 -8.13 -6.24
C VAL A 93 -22.89 -7.99 -7.57
N ARG A 94 -24.18 -7.62 -7.60
CA ARG A 94 -24.94 -7.42 -8.86
C ARG A 94 -24.38 -6.28 -9.72
N LEU A 95 -23.96 -5.16 -9.12
CA LEU A 95 -23.31 -4.07 -9.86
C LEU A 95 -21.97 -4.50 -10.46
N LEU A 96 -21.18 -5.24 -9.69
CA LEU A 96 -19.93 -5.81 -10.16
C LEU A 96 -20.17 -6.81 -11.31
N GLN A 97 -21.16 -7.70 -11.18
CA GLN A 97 -21.51 -8.66 -12.24
C GLN A 97 -21.92 -7.92 -13.53
N LYS A 98 -22.76 -6.88 -13.43
CA LYS A 98 -23.11 -6.05 -14.59
C LYS A 98 -21.85 -5.42 -15.24
N HIS A 99 -20.93 -4.92 -14.42
CA HIS A 99 -19.67 -4.39 -14.95
C HIS A 99 -18.83 -5.46 -15.67
N TRP A 100 -18.75 -6.67 -15.10
CA TRP A 100 -17.98 -7.77 -15.69
C TRP A 100 -18.62 -8.32 -16.97
N SER A 101 -19.94 -8.32 -17.09
CA SER A 101 -20.62 -8.73 -18.34
C SER A 101 -20.31 -7.79 -19.50
N GLU A 102 -20.13 -6.49 -19.23
CA GLU A 102 -19.78 -5.48 -20.20
C GLU A 102 -18.25 -5.37 -20.44
N HIS A 103 -17.44 -5.74 -19.44
CA HIS A 103 -15.99 -5.53 -19.41
C HIS A 103 -15.24 -6.79 -18.97
N SER A 104 -15.32 -7.84 -19.77
CA SER A 104 -14.64 -9.10 -19.46
C SER A 104 -13.11 -8.96 -19.37
N THR A 105 -12.50 -9.65 -18.42
CA THR A 105 -11.05 -9.67 -18.19
C THR A 105 -10.57 -11.09 -17.87
N HIS A 106 -9.27 -11.36 -18.01
CA HIS A 106 -8.68 -12.66 -17.68
C HIS A 106 -8.17 -12.71 -16.24
N LEU A 107 -7.86 -11.54 -15.67
CA LEU A 107 -7.41 -11.40 -14.31
C LEU A 107 -7.93 -10.10 -13.69
N VAL A 108 -8.42 -10.19 -12.46
CA VAL A 108 -8.72 -9.04 -11.61
C VAL A 108 -7.72 -9.00 -10.46
N LEU A 109 -6.94 -7.91 -10.39
CA LEU A 109 -6.02 -7.62 -9.31
C LEU A 109 -6.66 -6.58 -8.37
N SER A 110 -6.96 -6.97 -7.15
CA SER A 110 -7.45 -6.06 -6.12
C SER A 110 -6.27 -5.53 -5.29
N VAL A 111 -6.09 -4.20 -5.27
CA VAL A 111 -5.15 -3.51 -4.38
C VAL A 111 -5.89 -2.72 -3.30
N ILE A 112 -7.09 -3.19 -2.92
CA ILE A 112 -7.95 -2.55 -1.92
C ILE A 112 -8.43 -3.53 -0.85
N PRO A 113 -8.66 -3.07 0.38
CA PRO A 113 -9.29 -3.86 1.44
C PRO A 113 -10.82 -3.86 1.34
N HIS A 114 -11.50 -4.59 2.23
CA HIS A 114 -12.95 -4.66 2.50
C HIS A 114 -13.84 -5.27 1.42
N PHE A 115 -13.58 -4.99 0.13
CA PHE A 115 -14.47 -5.39 -0.96
C PHE A 115 -14.11 -6.73 -1.59
N ASN A 116 -13.03 -7.38 -1.14
CA ASN A 116 -12.49 -8.60 -1.76
C ASN A 116 -13.49 -9.76 -1.78
N ARG A 117 -14.39 -9.86 -0.79
CA ARG A 117 -15.47 -10.85 -0.82
C ARG A 117 -16.47 -10.60 -1.95
N CYS A 118 -16.89 -9.34 -2.12
CA CYS A 118 -17.83 -8.98 -3.20
C CYS A 118 -17.18 -9.17 -4.58
N LEU A 119 -15.91 -8.79 -4.71
CA LEU A 119 -15.13 -8.99 -5.94
C LEU A 119 -15.00 -10.48 -6.27
N ALA A 120 -14.52 -11.30 -5.34
CA ALA A 120 -14.35 -12.74 -5.55
C ALA A 120 -15.67 -13.43 -5.94
N GLU A 121 -16.76 -13.10 -5.26
CA GLU A 121 -18.07 -13.68 -5.55
C GLU A 121 -18.60 -13.26 -6.94
N SER A 122 -18.50 -11.99 -7.28
CA SER A 122 -18.95 -11.47 -8.57
C SER A 122 -18.17 -12.04 -9.75
N ILE A 123 -16.84 -12.16 -9.61
CA ILE A 123 -15.95 -12.73 -10.63
C ILE A 123 -16.27 -14.22 -10.83
N ARG A 124 -16.39 -14.98 -9.74
CA ARG A 124 -16.70 -16.42 -9.81
C ARG A 124 -18.03 -16.69 -10.52
N LYS A 125 -19.02 -15.81 -10.34
CA LYS A 125 -20.34 -15.96 -10.98
C LYS A 125 -20.35 -15.54 -12.43
N GLU A 126 -19.68 -14.45 -12.79
CA GLU A 126 -19.78 -13.84 -14.13
C GLU A 126 -18.63 -14.24 -15.05
N MET A 127 -17.44 -14.45 -14.47
CA MET A 127 -16.21 -14.77 -15.22
C MET A 127 -15.44 -15.91 -14.52
N PRO A 128 -15.99 -17.14 -14.45
CA PRO A 128 -15.38 -18.25 -13.71
C PRO A 128 -13.98 -18.65 -14.20
N GLY A 129 -13.65 -18.32 -15.45
CA GLY A 129 -12.31 -18.51 -16.04
C GLY A 129 -11.29 -17.40 -15.68
N ALA A 130 -11.73 -16.28 -15.12
CA ALA A 130 -10.83 -15.21 -14.72
C ALA A 130 -10.20 -15.48 -13.35
N ALA A 131 -8.91 -15.16 -13.21
CA ALA A 131 -8.22 -15.26 -11.94
C ALA A 131 -8.51 -14.03 -11.06
N PHE A 132 -8.65 -14.24 -9.75
CA PHE A 132 -8.79 -13.17 -8.76
C PHE A 132 -7.59 -13.15 -7.83
N VAL A 133 -6.85 -12.04 -7.82
CA VAL A 133 -5.65 -11.81 -7.02
C VAL A 133 -5.87 -10.66 -6.05
N THR A 134 -5.60 -10.88 -4.77
CA THR A 134 -5.55 -9.84 -3.74
C THR A 134 -4.09 -9.51 -3.45
N LEU A 135 -3.66 -8.30 -3.77
CA LEU A 135 -2.32 -7.77 -3.43
C LEU A 135 -2.45 -6.83 -2.24
N LEU A 136 -1.84 -7.20 -1.12
CA LEU A 136 -1.83 -6.36 0.06
C LEU A 136 -0.88 -5.17 -0.13
N THR A 137 -1.41 -3.97 0.08
CA THR A 137 -0.60 -2.74 0.15
C THR A 137 -0.34 -2.32 1.61
N ASP A 138 -0.65 -3.20 2.57
CA ASP A 138 -0.31 -3.11 3.98
C ASP A 138 0.60 -4.27 4.38
N LEU A 139 1.43 -4.06 5.42
CA LEU A 139 2.37 -5.08 5.92
C LEU A 139 1.68 -6.25 6.63
N ALA A 140 0.40 -6.13 6.94
CA ALA A 140 -0.38 -7.18 7.58
C ALA A 140 -1.89 -7.01 7.33
N ASP A 141 -2.65 -8.08 7.51
CA ASP A 141 -4.11 -8.05 7.49
C ASP A 141 -4.65 -7.60 8.85
N TYR A 142 -4.73 -6.28 9.05
CA TYR A 142 -5.28 -5.68 10.26
C TYR A 142 -6.36 -4.64 9.95
N PRO A 143 -7.49 -4.64 10.69
CA PRO A 143 -7.91 -5.73 11.59
C PRO A 143 -8.19 -7.01 10.78
N PRO A 144 -8.18 -8.20 11.41
CA PRO A 144 -8.33 -9.47 10.70
C PRO A 144 -9.51 -9.49 9.73
N GLY A 145 -9.29 -9.99 8.52
CA GLY A 145 -10.25 -9.97 7.42
C GLY A 145 -10.44 -8.57 6.80
N PHE A 146 -9.48 -7.68 6.96
CA PHE A 146 -9.43 -6.38 6.30
C PHE A 146 -9.12 -6.55 4.81
N TRP A 147 -8.10 -7.34 4.51
CA TRP A 147 -7.63 -7.69 3.17
C TRP A 147 -8.06 -9.06 2.71
N MET A 148 -7.81 -10.06 3.57
CA MET A 148 -7.96 -11.46 3.23
C MET A 148 -9.35 -11.95 3.60
N VAL A 149 -9.95 -12.70 2.69
CA VAL A 149 -11.24 -13.36 2.90
C VAL A 149 -11.10 -14.80 2.42
N ARG A 150 -11.92 -15.71 2.96
CA ARG A 150 -11.87 -17.14 2.57
C ARG A 150 -12.09 -17.36 1.07
N GLU A 151 -12.80 -16.44 0.44
CA GLU A 151 -13.11 -16.42 -0.98
C GLU A 151 -11.96 -15.92 -1.86
N SER A 152 -10.88 -15.34 -1.27
CA SER A 152 -9.69 -14.93 -2.04
C SER A 152 -9.06 -16.12 -2.72
N GLU A 153 -8.83 -16.01 -4.02
CA GLU A 153 -8.28 -17.12 -4.80
C GLU A 153 -6.75 -17.15 -4.71
N TYR A 154 -6.11 -16.03 -4.99
CA TYR A 154 -4.67 -15.84 -4.89
C TYR A 154 -4.35 -14.62 -4.03
N ILE A 155 -3.30 -14.71 -3.22
CA ILE A 155 -2.90 -13.65 -2.30
C ILE A 155 -1.42 -13.34 -2.51
N VAL A 156 -1.10 -12.04 -2.64
CA VAL A 156 0.26 -11.54 -2.74
C VAL A 156 0.57 -10.71 -1.49
N CYS A 157 1.59 -11.12 -0.76
CA CYS A 157 1.99 -10.57 0.54
C CYS A 157 3.37 -9.90 0.44
N GLY A 158 3.49 -8.67 0.91
CA GLY A 158 4.77 -7.96 1.00
C GLY A 158 5.49 -8.13 2.35
N SER A 159 5.03 -9.06 3.20
CA SER A 159 5.65 -9.36 4.50
C SER A 159 5.41 -10.81 4.92
N GLU A 160 6.34 -11.34 5.73
CA GLU A 160 6.20 -12.68 6.31
C GLU A 160 4.94 -12.80 7.19
N LEU A 161 4.59 -11.76 7.97
CA LEU A 161 3.39 -11.80 8.81
C LEU A 161 2.12 -11.95 7.96
N ALA A 162 1.98 -11.18 6.88
CA ALA A 162 0.81 -11.29 6.01
C ALA A 162 0.70 -12.70 5.39
N LYS A 163 1.82 -13.30 5.00
CA LYS A 163 1.88 -14.68 4.51
C LYS A 163 1.42 -15.68 5.59
N GLN A 164 1.90 -15.54 6.83
CA GLN A 164 1.48 -16.39 7.94
C GLN A 164 0.00 -16.24 8.27
N GLN A 165 -0.54 -15.01 8.17
CA GLN A 165 -1.97 -14.76 8.32
C GLN A 165 -2.79 -15.48 7.23
N ALA A 166 -2.36 -15.44 5.97
CA ALA A 166 -3.00 -16.17 4.88
C ALA A 166 -3.00 -17.68 5.11
N LEU A 167 -1.87 -18.25 5.54
CA LEU A 167 -1.74 -19.67 5.87
C LEU A 167 -2.66 -20.04 7.04
N SER A 168 -2.72 -19.24 8.09
CA SER A 168 -3.56 -19.47 9.28
C SER A 168 -5.06 -19.39 8.96
N MET A 169 -5.45 -18.64 7.91
CA MET A 169 -6.82 -18.61 7.40
C MET A 169 -7.18 -19.84 6.55
N GLY A 170 -6.23 -20.74 6.28
CA GLY A 170 -6.42 -21.97 5.51
C GLY A 170 -6.23 -21.81 4.00
N HIS A 171 -5.62 -20.70 3.54
CA HIS A 171 -5.29 -20.58 2.13
C HIS A 171 -4.16 -21.55 1.74
N PRO A 172 -4.28 -22.26 0.61
CA PRO A 172 -3.26 -23.19 0.16
C PRO A 172 -1.94 -22.48 -0.13
N ARG A 173 -0.82 -23.05 0.33
CA ARG A 173 0.53 -22.45 0.13
C ARG A 173 0.81 -22.10 -1.33
N ARG A 174 0.36 -22.92 -2.29
CA ARG A 174 0.53 -22.68 -3.74
C ARG A 174 -0.23 -21.47 -4.28
N ARG A 175 -1.15 -20.89 -3.52
CA ARG A 175 -1.94 -19.70 -3.88
C ARG A 175 -1.51 -18.45 -3.11
N ILE A 176 -0.45 -18.55 -2.31
CA ILE A 176 0.14 -17.45 -1.56
C ILE A 176 1.51 -17.14 -2.13
N PHE A 177 1.66 -15.92 -2.63
CA PHE A 177 2.90 -15.40 -3.16
C PHE A 177 3.47 -14.36 -2.22
N GLU A 178 4.80 -14.29 -2.18
CA GLU A 178 5.51 -13.33 -1.35
C GLU A 178 6.37 -12.45 -2.25
N THR A 179 6.29 -11.15 -2.01
CA THR A 179 7.16 -10.16 -2.65
C THR A 179 8.19 -9.66 -1.64
N SER A 180 9.29 -9.12 -2.13
CA SER A 180 10.39 -8.60 -1.31
C SER A 180 10.02 -7.34 -0.50
N GLY A 181 8.80 -6.82 -0.66
CA GLY A 181 8.30 -5.65 0.07
C GLY A 181 7.01 -5.12 -0.52
N MET A 182 6.72 -3.83 -0.27
CA MET A 182 5.55 -3.14 -0.80
C MET A 182 5.80 -2.63 -2.23
N VAL A 183 4.74 -2.61 -3.04
CA VAL A 183 4.78 -1.98 -4.37
C VAL A 183 5.02 -0.49 -4.24
N LEU A 184 6.07 0.01 -4.88
CA LEU A 184 6.44 1.43 -4.97
C LEU A 184 6.39 1.90 -6.41
N LYS A 185 6.26 3.22 -6.61
CA LYS A 185 6.37 3.81 -7.95
C LYS A 185 7.76 3.57 -8.55
N PRO A 186 7.89 3.37 -9.88
CA PRO A 186 9.19 3.16 -10.54
C PRO A 186 10.23 4.24 -10.24
N SER A 187 9.79 5.49 -9.98
CA SER A 187 10.67 6.60 -9.62
C SER A 187 11.48 6.37 -8.33
N PHE A 188 10.99 5.52 -7.40
CA PHE A 188 11.75 5.19 -6.18
C PHE A 188 12.88 4.18 -6.41
N TYR A 189 12.89 3.50 -7.56
CA TYR A 189 13.97 2.57 -7.94
C TYR A 189 15.07 3.25 -8.76
N ARG A 190 14.80 4.45 -9.29
CA ARG A 190 15.74 5.26 -10.07
C ARG A 190 16.27 6.37 -9.17
N LYS A 191 17.43 6.13 -8.52
CA LYS A 191 18.03 7.18 -7.68
C LYS A 191 18.51 8.32 -8.57
N PRO A 192 18.18 9.59 -8.23
CA PRO A 192 18.70 10.74 -8.96
C PRO A 192 20.24 10.80 -8.91
N GLU A 193 20.87 11.02 -10.05
CA GLU A 193 22.32 11.28 -10.13
C GLU A 193 22.56 12.75 -9.80
N ILE A 194 22.87 13.05 -8.54
CA ILE A 194 23.05 14.40 -8.02
C ILE A 194 24.29 14.49 -7.15
N ASP A 195 24.95 15.65 -7.19
CA ASP A 195 25.91 16.03 -6.16
C ASP A 195 25.14 16.45 -4.90
N ARG A 196 24.99 15.52 -3.97
CA ARG A 196 24.27 15.69 -2.73
C ARG A 196 24.77 16.89 -1.90
N ARG A 197 26.07 17.16 -1.95
CA ARG A 197 26.71 18.26 -1.22
C ARG A 197 26.32 19.61 -1.82
N GLN A 198 26.40 19.74 -3.13
CA GLN A 198 26.00 20.97 -3.85
C GLN A 198 24.51 21.22 -3.75
N GLU A 199 23.67 20.18 -3.89
CA GLU A 199 22.22 20.32 -3.81
C GLU A 199 21.75 20.72 -2.40
N ARG A 200 22.37 20.21 -1.33
CA ARG A 200 22.12 20.69 0.03
C ARG A 200 22.42 22.18 0.16
N LEU A 201 23.57 22.63 -0.33
CA LEU A 201 23.94 24.07 -0.31
C LEU A 201 22.94 24.91 -1.10
N ARG A 202 22.53 24.47 -2.29
CA ARG A 202 21.52 25.16 -3.12
C ARG A 202 20.18 25.33 -2.40
N LEU A 203 19.81 24.38 -1.56
CA LEU A 203 18.59 24.42 -0.75
C LEU A 203 18.73 25.17 0.59
N GLY A 204 19.88 25.80 0.87
CA GLY A 204 20.16 26.45 2.14
C GLY A 204 20.46 25.50 3.28
N LEU A 205 20.79 24.25 2.98
CA LEU A 205 21.17 23.22 3.94
C LEU A 205 22.69 23.08 4.03
N ARG A 206 23.17 22.59 5.16
CA ARG A 206 24.61 22.36 5.38
C ARG A 206 24.99 20.95 4.92
N PRO A 207 26.08 20.79 4.17
CA PRO A 207 26.53 19.48 3.67
C PRO A 207 26.94 18.50 4.78
N ASP A 208 27.45 19.04 5.90
CA ASP A 208 28.07 18.33 7.02
C ASP A 208 27.07 17.91 8.12
N LEU A 209 25.83 18.39 8.07
CA LEU A 209 24.84 18.04 9.08
C LEU A 209 23.98 16.83 8.68
N PRO A 210 23.69 15.91 9.64
CA PRO A 210 22.66 14.91 9.46
C PRO A 210 21.33 15.55 9.06
N THR A 211 20.71 15.03 8.02
CA THR A 211 19.50 15.61 7.40
C THR A 211 18.33 14.66 7.56
N GLY A 212 17.30 15.05 8.32
CA GLY A 212 16.04 14.33 8.40
C GLY A 212 15.05 14.81 7.36
N ILE A 213 14.34 13.87 6.70
CA ILE A 213 13.17 14.20 5.89
C ILE A 213 11.90 13.91 6.69
N VAL A 214 11.00 14.89 6.79
CA VAL A 214 9.74 14.81 7.54
C VAL A 214 8.58 14.79 6.58
N MET A 215 7.83 13.66 6.53
CA MET A 215 6.72 13.50 5.60
C MET A 215 5.57 12.70 6.22
N PHE A 216 4.34 13.20 6.09
CA PHE A 216 3.11 12.61 6.62
C PHE A 216 2.08 12.31 5.53
N GLY A 217 2.55 11.88 4.36
CA GLY A 217 1.73 11.65 3.17
C GLY A 217 1.29 12.94 2.48
N GLY A 218 0.38 12.84 1.51
CA GLY A 218 0.02 13.94 0.61
C GLY A 218 -0.67 15.14 1.25
N HIS A 219 -1.10 15.05 2.52
CA HIS A 219 -1.80 16.14 3.23
C HIS A 219 -1.04 16.68 4.44
N GLY A 220 0.16 16.18 4.71
CA GLY A 220 0.91 16.57 5.89
C GLY A 220 0.20 16.25 7.20
N SER A 221 0.74 16.72 8.32
CA SER A 221 0.15 16.56 9.65
C SER A 221 0.56 17.71 10.57
N ALA A 222 -0.30 18.06 11.52
CA ALA A 222 0.04 19.01 12.59
C ALA A 222 1.26 18.54 13.43
N ALA A 223 1.54 17.24 13.47
CA ALA A 223 2.73 16.68 14.10
C ALA A 223 4.04 17.28 13.54
N MET A 224 4.06 17.73 12.28
CA MET A 224 5.23 18.37 11.68
C MET A 224 5.62 19.67 12.39
N LEU A 225 4.63 20.44 12.89
CA LEU A 225 4.89 21.65 13.69
C LEU A 225 5.48 21.29 15.05
N GLU A 226 5.02 20.23 15.69
CA GLU A 226 5.56 19.77 16.96
C GLU A 226 7.00 19.27 16.77
N ILE A 227 7.25 18.46 15.74
CA ILE A 227 8.60 18.00 15.38
C ILE A 227 9.53 19.21 15.16
N ALA A 228 9.10 20.21 14.38
CA ALA A 228 9.88 21.40 14.09
C ALA A 228 10.30 22.13 15.38
N LYS A 229 9.32 22.41 16.27
CA LYS A 229 9.56 23.12 17.54
C LYS A 229 10.49 22.33 18.48
N ARG A 230 10.31 21.02 18.59
CA ARG A 230 11.14 20.16 19.45
C ARG A 230 12.56 20.06 18.94
N VAL A 231 12.70 19.81 17.64
CA VAL A 231 14.02 19.68 17.00
C VAL A 231 14.78 21.00 17.09
N ASP A 232 14.12 22.13 16.87
CA ASP A 232 14.77 23.44 16.91
C ASP A 232 15.37 23.75 18.29
N ARG A 233 14.69 23.36 19.36
CA ARG A 233 15.12 23.51 20.76
C ARG A 233 16.11 22.43 21.24
N SER A 234 16.23 21.33 20.53
CA SER A 234 17.04 20.19 20.94
C SER A 234 18.55 20.50 20.81
N PRO A 235 19.42 19.91 21.65
CA PRO A 235 20.87 20.03 21.51
C PRO A 235 21.43 19.28 20.30
N ASN A 236 20.63 18.43 19.66
CA ASN A 236 21.07 17.60 18.55
C ASN A 236 21.45 18.45 17.34
N ARG A 237 22.64 18.25 16.81
CA ARG A 237 23.11 18.91 15.58
C ARG A 237 22.57 18.20 14.37
N LEU A 238 21.50 18.71 13.79
CA LEU A 238 20.84 18.17 12.58
C LEU A 238 20.09 19.28 11.85
N GLN A 239 19.57 18.95 10.67
CA GLN A 239 18.71 19.80 9.85
C GLN A 239 17.54 19.00 9.29
N LEU A 240 16.50 19.69 8.82
CA LEU A 240 15.27 19.03 8.38
C LEU A 240 14.80 19.51 7.00
N ILE A 241 14.25 18.56 6.24
CA ILE A 241 13.46 18.82 5.02
C ILE A 241 12.01 18.43 5.33
N PHE A 242 11.09 19.39 5.21
CA PHE A 242 9.66 19.14 5.43
C PHE A 242 8.95 19.06 4.08
N LEU A 243 8.26 17.95 3.81
CA LEU A 243 7.36 17.81 2.67
C LEU A 243 5.91 17.89 3.15
N CYS A 244 5.29 19.07 2.97
CA CYS A 244 3.94 19.37 3.49
C CYS A 244 2.80 18.85 2.61
N GLY A 245 3.11 18.40 1.38
CA GLY A 245 2.10 17.99 0.41
C GLY A 245 1.14 19.12 0.06
N HIS A 246 -0.11 18.81 -0.13
CA HIS A 246 -1.16 19.78 -0.50
C HIS A 246 -1.58 20.72 0.64
N ASN A 247 -0.88 20.71 1.78
CA ASN A 247 -1.21 21.55 2.94
C ASN A 247 -0.40 22.84 2.96
N ALA A 248 -0.78 23.81 2.11
CA ALA A 248 -0.14 25.11 2.02
C ALA A 248 -0.13 25.86 3.37
N ALA A 249 -1.24 25.80 4.11
CA ALA A 249 -1.33 26.46 5.43
C ALA A 249 -0.35 25.88 6.45
N LEU A 250 -0.05 24.57 6.39
CA LEU A 250 0.97 23.95 7.22
C LEU A 250 2.38 24.43 6.83
N ALA A 251 2.65 24.51 5.52
CA ALA A 251 3.93 25.00 5.02
C ALA A 251 4.20 26.46 5.47
N GLU A 252 3.19 27.33 5.40
CA GLU A 252 3.28 28.71 5.89
C GLU A 252 3.54 28.77 7.40
N LYS A 253 2.81 27.97 8.20
CA LYS A 253 3.04 27.88 9.64
C LYS A 253 4.44 27.41 9.99
N LEU A 254 5.00 26.45 9.24
CA LEU A 254 6.38 26.00 9.44
C LEU A 254 7.39 27.08 9.10
N ARG A 255 7.21 27.82 8.00
CA ARG A 255 8.07 28.96 7.62
C ARG A 255 8.03 30.06 8.68
N ALA A 256 6.85 30.34 9.23
CA ALA A 256 6.65 31.35 10.29
C ALA A 256 7.30 30.98 11.64
N LEU A 257 7.76 29.74 11.84
CA LEU A 257 8.50 29.37 13.05
C LEU A 257 9.91 29.95 13.10
N HIS A 258 10.46 30.41 11.97
CA HIS A 258 11.81 30.94 11.86
C HIS A 258 12.85 30.10 12.61
N MET A 259 12.90 28.80 12.28
CA MET A 259 13.78 27.83 12.94
C MET A 259 15.24 28.31 12.92
N THR A 260 15.93 28.12 14.04
CA THR A 260 17.37 28.43 14.17
C THR A 260 18.23 27.38 13.47
N LYS A 261 17.74 26.12 13.41
CA LYS A 261 18.39 25.04 12.65
C LYS A 261 18.07 25.16 11.17
N PRO A 262 19.03 24.86 10.27
CA PRO A 262 18.76 24.87 8.83
C PRO A 262 17.57 23.96 8.50
N SER A 263 16.65 24.48 7.71
CA SER A 263 15.47 23.74 7.31
C SER A 263 14.99 24.12 5.92
N ARG A 264 14.51 23.14 5.17
CA ARG A 264 13.84 23.34 3.89
C ARG A 264 12.36 22.93 4.02
N ILE A 265 11.46 23.79 3.57
CA ILE A 265 10.02 23.56 3.66
C ILE A 265 9.43 23.59 2.25
N GLU A 266 8.97 22.42 1.82
CA GLU A 266 8.33 22.23 0.53
C GLU A 266 6.83 21.97 0.66
N GLY A 267 6.07 22.43 -0.32
CA GLY A 267 4.65 22.10 -0.49
C GLY A 267 4.46 20.74 -1.14
N PHE A 268 3.50 20.68 -2.08
CA PHE A 268 3.34 19.51 -2.93
C PHE A 268 4.48 19.41 -3.93
N THR A 269 5.05 18.21 -4.03
CA THR A 269 6.10 17.89 -5.01
C THR A 269 5.93 16.48 -5.54
N SER A 270 6.23 16.29 -6.83
CA SER A 270 6.41 14.96 -7.46
C SER A 270 7.82 14.41 -7.21
N GLU A 271 8.76 15.27 -6.79
CA GLU A 271 10.19 14.98 -6.66
C GLU A 271 10.56 14.43 -5.27
N VAL A 272 9.65 13.62 -4.66
CA VAL A 272 9.94 12.97 -3.36
C VAL A 272 11.24 12.16 -3.40
N PRO A 273 11.55 11.38 -4.47
CA PRO A 273 12.83 10.67 -4.59
C PRO A 273 14.06 11.59 -4.52
N TYR A 274 13.98 12.78 -5.13
CA TYR A 274 15.06 13.78 -5.04
C TYR A 274 15.30 14.23 -3.59
N PHE A 275 14.25 14.60 -2.85
CA PHE A 275 14.40 15.02 -1.45
C PHE A 275 14.85 13.86 -0.54
N MET A 276 14.39 12.65 -0.79
CA MET A 276 14.87 11.45 -0.06
C MET A 276 16.35 11.19 -0.30
N SER A 277 16.86 11.44 -1.53
CA SER A 277 18.28 11.28 -1.82
C SER A 277 19.17 12.28 -1.06
N LEU A 278 18.61 13.42 -0.63
CA LEU A 278 19.29 14.42 0.19
C LEU A 278 19.24 14.13 1.70
N ALA A 279 18.38 13.21 2.15
CA ALA A 279 18.18 12.90 3.56
C ALA A 279 19.13 11.78 4.05
N ASP A 280 19.30 11.68 5.36
CA ASP A 280 20.04 10.62 6.05
C ASP A 280 19.10 9.70 6.83
N PHE A 281 17.92 10.19 7.25
CA PHE A 281 16.88 9.45 7.94
C PHE A 281 15.51 10.06 7.66
N PHE A 282 14.47 9.27 7.92
CA PHE A 282 13.07 9.65 7.70
C PHE A 282 12.32 9.80 9.01
N ILE A 283 11.41 10.77 9.09
CA ILE A 283 10.46 10.95 10.20
C ILE A 283 9.05 11.03 9.63
N GLY A 284 8.13 10.19 10.14
CA GLY A 284 6.75 10.26 9.64
C GLY A 284 5.77 9.34 10.35
N LYS A 285 4.57 9.25 9.81
CA LYS A 285 3.59 8.27 10.25
C LYS A 285 4.03 6.84 9.84
N PRO A 286 3.55 5.79 10.52
CA PRO A 286 3.92 4.42 10.22
C PRO A 286 3.20 3.86 8.97
N GLY A 287 3.07 4.66 7.91
CA GLY A 287 2.46 4.21 6.65
C GLY A 287 3.38 3.23 5.90
N PRO A 288 2.87 2.08 5.42
CA PRO A 288 3.70 1.04 4.79
C PRO A 288 4.41 1.57 3.54
N GLY A 289 3.74 2.39 2.73
CA GLY A 289 4.34 3.01 1.55
C GLY A 289 5.50 3.93 1.92
N SER A 290 5.29 4.90 2.83
CA SER A 290 6.32 5.87 3.22
C SER A 290 7.53 5.21 3.89
N ILE A 291 7.31 4.17 4.71
CA ILE A 291 8.40 3.37 5.28
C ILE A 291 9.19 2.71 4.14
N SER A 292 8.51 2.03 3.22
CA SER A 292 9.17 1.32 2.12
C SER A 292 9.91 2.27 1.16
N GLU A 293 9.34 3.46 0.89
CA GLU A 293 9.98 4.52 0.13
C GLU A 293 11.28 4.98 0.79
N ALA A 294 11.26 5.25 2.11
CA ALA A 294 12.43 5.64 2.88
C ALA A 294 13.52 4.56 2.87
N LEU A 295 13.14 3.29 3.11
CA LEU A 295 14.08 2.17 3.11
C LEU A 295 14.72 1.96 1.74
N GLN A 296 13.98 2.19 0.65
CA GLN A 296 14.50 2.10 -0.73
C GLN A 296 15.63 3.11 -0.98
N PHE A 297 15.60 4.26 -0.29
CA PHE A 297 16.66 5.27 -0.32
C PHE A 297 17.76 5.05 0.73
N GLY A 298 17.70 3.98 1.49
CA GLY A 298 18.69 3.67 2.53
C GLY A 298 18.50 4.48 3.81
N LEU A 299 17.31 5.01 4.05
CA LEU A 299 16.99 5.89 5.19
C LEU A 299 16.40 5.08 6.35
N PRO A 300 17.07 5.00 7.53
CA PRO A 300 16.42 4.56 8.75
C PRO A 300 15.23 5.45 9.09
N VAL A 301 14.19 4.87 9.70
CA VAL A 301 12.94 5.58 9.95
C VAL A 301 12.70 5.87 11.43
N ILE A 302 12.06 7.01 11.74
CA ILE A 302 11.42 7.28 13.03
C ILE A 302 9.93 7.40 12.79
N VAL A 303 9.15 6.51 13.39
CA VAL A 303 7.69 6.48 13.21
C VAL A 303 6.96 6.53 14.54
N GLU A 304 5.74 7.10 14.55
CA GLU A 304 4.88 7.15 15.72
C GLU A 304 4.02 5.89 15.84
N GLN A 305 3.88 5.36 17.05
CA GLN A 305 2.92 4.28 17.31
C GLN A 305 2.24 4.48 18.67
N ASN A 306 0.92 4.65 18.64
CA ASN A 306 0.08 4.80 19.84
C ASN A 306 -1.36 4.36 19.56
N SER A 307 -2.26 4.63 20.51
CA SER A 307 -3.69 4.29 20.38
C SER A 307 -4.41 5.04 19.25
N ARG A 308 -3.84 6.15 18.74
CA ARG A 308 -4.35 6.94 17.62
C ARG A 308 -3.86 6.45 16.27
N THR A 309 -2.83 5.57 16.27
CA THR A 309 -2.35 4.93 15.03
C THR A 309 -3.49 4.15 14.37
N MET A 310 -3.68 4.34 13.08
CA MET A 310 -4.73 3.65 12.32
C MET A 310 -4.62 2.13 12.48
N PRO A 311 -5.74 1.41 12.64
CA PRO A 311 -5.72 -0.03 12.90
C PRO A 311 -4.83 -0.83 11.94
N GLN A 312 -4.87 -0.54 10.65
CA GLN A 312 -4.07 -1.21 9.62
C GLN A 312 -2.58 -0.88 9.69
N GLU A 313 -2.20 0.25 10.31
CA GLU A 313 -0.81 0.69 10.45
C GLU A 313 -0.18 0.29 11.80
N ARG A 314 -0.96 -0.29 12.73
CA ARG A 314 -0.47 -0.63 14.10
C ARG A 314 0.67 -1.64 14.13
N TYR A 315 0.71 -2.56 13.18
CA TYR A 315 1.81 -3.52 13.08
C TYR A 315 3.12 -2.87 12.59
N ASN A 316 3.03 -1.80 11.83
CA ASN A 316 4.17 -1.25 11.10
C ASN A 316 5.29 -0.75 12.01
N GLY A 317 4.96 -0.14 13.18
CA GLY A 317 5.97 0.23 14.17
C GLY A 317 6.67 -0.99 14.78
N LYS A 318 5.92 -2.05 15.09
CA LYS A 318 6.49 -3.32 15.55
C LYS A 318 7.42 -3.91 14.48
N TRP A 319 7.00 -3.92 13.22
CA TRP A 319 7.79 -4.38 12.08
C TRP A 319 9.11 -3.58 11.95
N VAL A 320 9.06 -2.25 12.09
CA VAL A 320 10.26 -1.38 12.06
C VAL A 320 11.26 -1.79 13.14
N THR A 321 10.77 -2.08 14.35
CA THR A 321 11.61 -2.51 15.48
C THR A 321 12.17 -3.93 15.28
N GLU A 322 11.34 -4.87 14.83
CA GLU A 322 11.74 -6.27 14.58
C GLU A 322 12.80 -6.37 13.47
N LYS A 323 12.64 -5.56 12.41
CA LYS A 323 13.61 -5.50 11.30
C LYS A 323 14.84 -4.64 11.62
N ARG A 324 14.84 -3.93 12.76
CA ARG A 324 15.89 -2.99 13.16
C ARG A 324 16.24 -1.99 12.06
N VAL A 325 15.21 -1.44 11.41
CA VAL A 325 15.36 -0.46 10.32
C VAL A 325 15.01 0.96 10.76
N GLY A 326 14.71 1.15 12.04
CA GLY A 326 14.36 2.45 12.60
C GLY A 326 13.99 2.39 14.07
N LEU A 327 13.47 3.50 14.55
CA LEU A 327 13.03 3.70 15.94
C LEU A 327 11.55 4.07 15.96
N VAL A 328 10.89 3.79 17.08
CA VAL A 328 9.47 4.08 17.29
C VAL A 328 9.31 5.04 18.44
N VAL A 329 8.50 6.09 18.24
CA VAL A 329 8.10 7.03 19.29
C VAL A 329 6.63 6.82 19.65
N PRO A 330 6.25 6.88 20.92
CA PRO A 330 4.85 6.89 21.31
C PRO A 330 4.13 8.16 20.85
N ASP A 331 4.86 9.27 20.81
CA ASP A 331 4.37 10.60 20.48
C ASP A 331 5.54 11.49 20.05
N PHE A 332 5.35 12.33 19.03
CA PHE A 332 6.41 13.21 18.56
C PHE A 332 6.79 14.34 19.53
N SER A 333 6.03 14.55 20.60
CA SER A 333 6.47 15.40 21.69
C SER A 333 7.71 14.82 22.40
N GLY A 334 7.92 13.51 22.33
CA GLY A 334 9.09 12.77 22.84
C GLY A 334 10.17 12.48 21.78
N ILE A 335 10.20 13.18 20.65
CA ILE A 335 11.12 12.87 19.54
C ILE A 335 12.60 13.16 19.88
N GLU A 336 12.87 14.11 20.76
CA GLU A 336 14.21 14.58 21.07
C GLU A 336 15.19 13.50 21.55
N PRO A 337 14.88 12.70 22.59
CA PRO A 337 15.74 11.59 23.02
C PRO A 337 15.90 10.51 21.94
N VAL A 338 14.87 10.26 21.12
CA VAL A 338 14.93 9.27 20.05
C VAL A 338 15.85 9.74 18.91
N LEU A 339 15.84 11.05 18.61
CA LEU A 339 16.82 11.65 17.69
C LEU A 339 18.24 11.53 18.25
N GLY A 340 18.43 11.80 19.54
CA GLY A 340 19.73 11.61 20.20
C GLY A 340 20.21 10.15 20.11
N GLN A 341 19.31 9.19 20.21
CA GLN A 341 19.60 7.77 20.02
C GLN A 341 19.92 7.45 18.54
N MET A 342 19.10 7.91 17.63
CA MET A 342 19.28 7.72 16.17
C MET A 342 20.63 8.25 15.70
N LEU A 343 21.05 9.40 16.20
CA LEU A 343 22.28 10.08 15.77
C LEU A 343 23.55 9.57 16.47
N LYS A 344 23.46 8.64 17.41
CA LYS A 344 24.65 7.93 17.92
C LYS A 344 25.29 7.14 16.79
N PRO A 345 26.60 7.29 16.50
CA PRO A 345 27.26 6.64 15.38
C PRO A 345 26.99 5.14 15.30
N SER A 346 27.11 4.41 16.43
CA SER A 346 26.88 2.97 16.49
C SER A 346 25.45 2.58 16.13
N THR A 347 24.44 3.31 16.65
CA THR A 347 23.02 3.07 16.36
C THR A 347 22.73 3.38 14.89
N PHE A 348 23.21 4.52 14.40
CA PHE A 348 22.94 4.97 13.04
C PHE A 348 23.54 4.02 12.00
N GLU A 349 24.78 3.57 12.22
CA GLU A 349 25.44 2.60 11.34
C GLU A 349 24.77 1.23 11.37
N GLU A 350 24.31 0.76 12.53
CA GLU A 350 23.54 -0.48 12.65
C GLU A 350 22.25 -0.41 11.84
N LEU A 351 21.45 0.63 12.07
CA LEU A 351 20.19 0.82 11.37
C LEU A 351 20.39 0.95 9.86
N ARG A 352 21.38 1.72 9.42
CA ARG A 352 21.69 1.87 7.98
C ARG A 352 22.13 0.54 7.34
N ARG A 353 22.95 -0.25 8.01
CA ARG A 353 23.32 -1.58 7.51
C ARG A 353 22.08 -2.45 7.29
N ASN A 354 21.16 -2.48 8.25
CA ASN A 354 19.93 -3.26 8.14
C ASN A 354 19.04 -2.76 6.99
N VAL A 355 18.91 -1.43 6.84
CA VAL A 355 18.17 -0.83 5.73
C VAL A 355 18.77 -1.19 4.37
N VAL A 356 20.11 -1.16 4.23
CA VAL A 356 20.80 -1.55 2.98
C VAL A 356 20.56 -3.02 2.63
N HIS A 357 20.41 -3.89 3.62
CA HIS A 357 20.08 -5.30 3.39
C HIS A 357 18.61 -5.53 3.01
N TYR A 358 17.72 -4.58 3.32
CA TYR A 358 16.33 -4.65 2.91
C TYR A 358 16.19 -4.27 1.43
N LYS A 359 16.11 -5.30 0.57
CA LYS A 359 15.93 -5.11 -0.88
C LYS A 359 14.46 -5.25 -1.22
N ASN A 360 13.89 -4.22 -1.83
CA ASN A 360 12.51 -4.23 -2.31
C ASN A 360 12.48 -4.16 -3.84
N HIS A 361 11.99 -5.20 -4.47
CA HIS A 361 11.78 -5.31 -5.92
C HIS A 361 10.33 -5.66 -6.27
N ALA A 362 9.40 -5.49 -5.32
CA ALA A 362 8.00 -5.94 -5.42
C ALA A 362 7.31 -5.50 -6.71
N ILE A 363 7.57 -4.27 -7.17
CA ILE A 363 6.96 -3.75 -8.41
C ILE A 363 7.30 -4.58 -9.65
N TYR A 364 8.48 -5.22 -9.67
CA TYR A 364 8.94 -6.07 -10.77
C TYR A 364 8.64 -7.55 -10.55
N GLU A 365 8.38 -7.96 -9.31
CA GLU A 365 8.02 -9.33 -8.95
C GLU A 365 6.53 -9.60 -9.22
N VAL A 366 5.66 -8.62 -8.94
CA VAL A 366 4.22 -8.76 -9.14
C VAL A 366 3.85 -9.13 -10.58
N PRO A 367 4.39 -8.51 -11.64
CA PRO A 367 4.10 -8.91 -13.02
C PRO A 367 4.34 -10.40 -13.29
N SER A 368 5.46 -10.94 -12.84
CA SER A 368 5.80 -12.37 -12.99
C SER A 368 4.83 -13.28 -12.22
N ILE A 369 4.39 -12.84 -11.03
CA ILE A 369 3.36 -13.56 -10.24
C ILE A 369 2.04 -13.58 -11.01
N LEU A 370 1.60 -12.46 -11.58
CA LEU A 370 0.35 -12.37 -12.34
C LEU A 370 0.39 -13.25 -13.59
N ASP A 371 1.53 -13.30 -14.29
CA ASP A 371 1.69 -14.19 -15.45
C ASP A 371 1.60 -15.67 -15.06
N HIS A 372 2.27 -16.05 -13.99
CA HIS A 372 2.18 -17.39 -13.41
C HIS A 372 0.73 -17.75 -13.04
N VAL A 373 0.01 -16.86 -12.36
CA VAL A 373 -1.38 -17.05 -11.95
C VAL A 373 -2.29 -17.23 -13.17
N MET A 374 -2.18 -16.40 -14.20
CA MET A 374 -2.99 -16.54 -15.42
C MET A 374 -2.71 -17.83 -16.16
N THR A 375 -1.45 -18.27 -16.20
CA THR A 375 -1.05 -19.52 -16.85
C THR A 375 -1.58 -20.74 -16.08
N SER A 376 -1.45 -20.75 -14.75
CA SER A 376 -1.98 -21.81 -13.88
C SER A 376 -3.50 -21.91 -13.97
N LYS A 377 -4.21 -20.79 -13.98
CA LYS A 377 -5.66 -20.74 -14.10
C LYS A 377 -6.14 -21.28 -15.44
N ALA A 378 -5.46 -20.95 -16.52
CA ALA A 378 -5.76 -21.49 -17.85
C ALA A 378 -5.59 -23.02 -17.91
N MET A 379 -4.55 -23.56 -17.25
CA MET A 379 -4.34 -25.01 -17.16
C MET A 379 -5.43 -25.71 -16.34
N GLU A 380 -5.83 -25.15 -15.20
CA GLU A 380 -6.93 -25.68 -14.36
C GLU A 380 -8.25 -25.73 -15.16
N SER A 381 -8.56 -24.68 -15.93
CA SER A 381 -9.76 -24.64 -16.76
C SER A 381 -9.73 -25.66 -17.91
N TRP A 382 -8.55 -25.92 -18.48
CA TRP A 382 -8.39 -26.91 -19.55
C TRP A 382 -8.54 -28.35 -19.02
N GLN A 383 -8.00 -28.65 -17.84
CA GLN A 383 -8.14 -29.96 -17.21
C GLN A 383 -9.60 -30.27 -16.84
N THR A 384 -10.36 -29.30 -16.34
CA THR A 384 -11.79 -29.46 -16.03
C THR A 384 -12.65 -29.64 -17.28
N SER A 385 -12.29 -29.03 -18.41
CA SER A 385 -13.00 -29.22 -19.69
C SER A 385 -12.66 -30.55 -20.38
N SER A 386 -11.43 -31.08 -20.21
CA SER A 386 -11.01 -32.34 -20.82
C SER A 386 -11.52 -33.57 -20.08
N THR A 387 -11.88 -33.48 -18.79
CA THR A 387 -12.53 -34.58 -18.05
C THR A 387 -13.97 -34.82 -18.46
N TRP A 388 -14.62 -33.89 -19.18
CA TRP A 388 -15.97 -34.12 -19.75
C TRP A 388 -15.95 -34.80 -21.10
N ASN A 389 -14.82 -34.95 -21.79
CA ASN A 389 -14.69 -35.63 -23.07
C ASN A 389 -14.25 -37.10 -22.98
N SER A 390 -14.07 -37.67 -21.79
CA SER A 390 -13.88 -39.12 -21.60
C SER A 390 -15.23 -39.82 -21.37
N VAL A 391 -16.16 -39.62 -22.28
CA VAL A 391 -17.25 -40.59 -22.43
C VAL A 391 -16.63 -41.81 -23.10
N ASP A 392 -16.50 -42.86 -22.34
CA ASP A 392 -16.04 -44.17 -22.79
C ASP A 392 -16.91 -44.63 -24.00
N PRO A 393 -16.37 -44.75 -25.22
CA PRO A 393 -17.16 -45.19 -26.38
C PRO A 393 -17.50 -46.69 -26.33
N PHE A 394 -17.18 -47.41 -25.24
CA PHE A 394 -17.41 -48.86 -25.09
C PHE A 394 -18.43 -49.24 -24.04
N ALA A 395 -19.14 -48.30 -23.39
CA ALA A 395 -20.22 -48.64 -22.45
C ALA A 395 -21.55 -48.91 -23.16
N GLY A 396 -21.57 -49.78 -24.18
CA GLY A 396 -22.81 -50.06 -24.93
C GLY A 396 -22.79 -51.34 -25.78
N ALA A 397 -22.12 -52.41 -25.32
CA ALA A 397 -22.30 -53.70 -25.98
C ALA A 397 -22.64 -54.77 -24.94
N ALA A 398 -23.91 -54.80 -24.53
CA ALA A 398 -24.50 -55.96 -23.87
C ALA A 398 -24.61 -57.07 -24.91
N TRP A 399 -23.82 -58.12 -24.76
CA TRP A 399 -24.03 -59.38 -25.44
C TRP A 399 -25.17 -60.09 -24.74
N ALA A 400 -26.35 -60.03 -25.37
CA ALA A 400 -27.42 -60.96 -25.11
C ALA A 400 -27.24 -62.17 -26.03
N GLY A 401 -27.22 -63.35 -25.47
CA GLY A 401 -27.65 -64.55 -26.21
C GLY A 401 -26.72 -65.76 -26.18
N LEU A 402 -27.30 -66.79 -25.68
CA LEU A 402 -27.23 -68.22 -26.04
C LEU A 402 -26.55 -69.16 -25.06
N THR A 403 -27.47 -69.88 -24.57
CA THR A 403 -27.68 -71.23 -23.96
C THR A 403 -27.25 -71.42 -22.55
#